data_1444d06d76ddc5b6c92479e283fac8ff
#
_entry.id   1444d06d76ddc5b6c92479e283fac8ff
#
_cell.length_a   1.000
_cell.length_b   1.000
_cell.length_c   1.000
_cell.angle_alpha   90.00
_cell.angle_beta   90.00
_cell.angle_gamma   90.00
#
_symmetry.space_group_name_H-M   'P 1'
#
loop_
_entity.id
_entity.type
_entity.pdbx_description
1 polymer ?
#
loop_
_entity_poly.entity_id
_entity_poly.type
_entity_poly.pdbx_seq_one_letter_code
_entity_poly.pdbx_strand_id
1 'polypeptide(L)'
;MMINTREILSFWFEECTPKMWFIKNSDFDDLIKTRFSKSIELSVDVSFDIIPVSIETYLAHIIVLDQFTRNIYRNNYKSFMGDKKALEITKNSIFNDFIINSNYYYNSFFLMPLMHSENILDHELGIPLFKKYTNENTYKFAKKHKEIIHNFGRYPHRNKILNRKSTDEEIYFLKLPGSRF
;
A
#
# COMPACT_ATOMS: atom_id res chain seq x y z
N MET A 1 1.42 -7.53 22.26
CA MET A 1 2.81 -7.59 21.72
C MET A 1 2.88 -6.68 20.52
N MET A 2 3.92 -5.88 20.35
CA MET A 2 4.07 -4.96 19.20
C MET A 2 4.99 -5.55 18.13
N ILE A 3 4.89 -5.02 16.90
CA ILE A 3 5.79 -5.41 15.81
C ILE A 3 7.23 -4.93 16.07
N ASN A 4 8.21 -5.60 15.46
CA ASN A 4 9.59 -5.15 15.48
C ASN A 4 9.82 -4.11 14.38
N THR A 5 9.55 -2.85 14.69
CA THR A 5 9.67 -1.70 13.77
C THR A 5 11.02 -1.64 13.07
N ARG A 6 12.13 -1.80 13.82
CA ARG A 6 13.49 -1.70 13.28
C ARG A 6 13.76 -2.82 12.26
N GLU A 7 13.38 -4.04 12.58
CA GLU A 7 13.58 -5.18 11.67
C GLU A 7 12.81 -5.00 10.35
N ILE A 8 11.56 -4.52 10.42
CA ILE A 8 10.72 -4.30 9.25
C ILE A 8 11.32 -3.23 8.34
N LEU A 9 11.74 -2.10 8.92
CA LEU A 9 12.29 -0.99 8.15
C LEU A 9 13.67 -1.34 7.56
N SER A 10 14.54 -1.99 8.33
CA SER A 10 15.84 -2.45 7.83
C SER A 10 15.67 -3.45 6.69
N PHE A 11 14.77 -4.44 6.85
CA PHE A 11 14.47 -5.36 5.76
C PHE A 11 14.00 -4.63 4.49
N TRP A 12 13.02 -3.73 4.63
CA TRP A 12 12.38 -3.10 3.47
C TRP A 12 13.28 -2.08 2.75
N PHE A 13 14.05 -1.29 3.50
CA PHE A 13 14.81 -0.17 2.94
C PHE A 13 16.32 -0.42 2.80
N GLU A 14 16.87 -1.41 3.51
CA GLU A 14 18.31 -1.69 3.50
C GLU A 14 18.64 -3.04 2.85
N GLU A 15 17.85 -4.11 3.14
CA GLU A 15 18.06 -5.43 2.53
C GLU A 15 17.40 -5.53 1.14
N CYS A 16 16.25 -4.86 0.91
CA CYS A 16 15.55 -4.86 -0.37
C CYS A 16 16.03 -3.74 -1.29
N THR A 17 16.16 -4.04 -2.57
CA THR A 17 16.34 -3.02 -3.61
C THR A 17 15.00 -2.47 -4.08
N PRO A 18 14.91 -1.22 -4.62
CA PRO A 18 13.66 -0.67 -5.15
C PRO A 18 12.98 -1.54 -6.22
N LYS A 19 13.77 -2.32 -6.96
CA LYS A 19 13.24 -3.26 -7.94
C LYS A 19 12.45 -4.40 -7.29
N MET A 20 12.88 -4.88 -6.12
CA MET A 20 12.24 -6.00 -5.42
C MET A 20 10.83 -5.65 -4.94
N TRP A 21 10.57 -4.39 -4.59
CA TRP A 21 9.25 -3.97 -4.09
C TRP A 21 8.10 -4.18 -5.08
N PHE A 22 8.39 -4.15 -6.40
CA PHE A 22 7.38 -4.13 -7.45
C PHE A 22 7.41 -5.36 -8.37
N ILE A 23 8.33 -6.29 -8.15
CA ILE A 23 8.43 -7.52 -8.94
C ILE A 23 7.68 -8.65 -8.25
N LYS A 24 6.91 -9.42 -9.03
CA LYS A 24 6.32 -10.68 -8.57
C LYS A 24 7.41 -11.74 -8.52
N ASN A 25 7.76 -12.20 -7.32
CA ASN A 25 8.76 -13.22 -7.08
C ASN A 25 8.32 -14.10 -5.90
N SER A 26 8.12 -15.40 -6.16
CA SER A 26 7.67 -16.37 -5.14
C SER A 26 8.64 -16.52 -3.99
N ASP A 27 9.95 -16.53 -4.26
CA ASP A 27 10.96 -16.70 -3.22
C ASP A 27 10.99 -15.49 -2.29
N PHE A 28 10.80 -14.29 -2.85
CA PHE A 28 10.67 -13.06 -2.08
C PHE A 28 9.37 -13.04 -1.25
N ASP A 29 8.27 -13.51 -1.82
CA ASP A 29 6.99 -13.62 -1.10
C ASP A 29 7.09 -14.62 0.06
N ASP A 30 7.77 -15.78 -0.15
CA ASP A 30 8.02 -16.78 0.89
C ASP A 30 9.00 -16.29 1.97
N LEU A 31 10.00 -15.50 1.61
CA LEU A 31 10.90 -14.84 2.56
C LEU A 31 10.12 -13.89 3.47
N ILE A 32 9.27 -13.02 2.90
CA ILE A 32 8.42 -12.12 3.68
C ILE A 32 7.48 -12.92 4.59
N LYS A 33 6.87 -13.97 4.07
CA LYS A 33 5.98 -14.83 4.83
C LYS A 33 6.68 -15.46 6.03
N THR A 34 7.87 -16.00 5.82
CA THR A 34 8.65 -16.66 6.89
C THR A 34 9.05 -15.67 7.98
N ARG A 35 9.48 -14.47 7.61
CA ARG A 35 9.97 -13.47 8.58
C ARG A 35 8.86 -12.69 9.26
N PHE A 36 7.76 -12.36 8.54
CA PHE A 36 6.84 -11.30 8.97
C PHE A 36 5.37 -11.72 9.08
N SER A 37 5.00 -13.00 8.93
CA SER A 37 3.59 -13.43 9.13
C SER A 37 3.06 -13.00 10.48
N LYS A 38 3.86 -13.11 11.55
CA LYS A 38 3.46 -12.68 12.89
C LYS A 38 3.25 -11.18 13.00
N SER A 39 4.03 -10.39 12.26
CA SER A 39 3.87 -8.93 12.21
C SER A 39 2.55 -8.53 11.57
N ILE A 40 2.08 -9.28 10.58
CA ILE A 40 0.76 -9.04 9.96
C ILE A 40 -0.36 -9.28 10.98
N GLU A 41 -0.36 -10.42 11.68
CA GLU A 41 -1.35 -10.72 12.72
C GLU A 41 -1.39 -9.60 13.76
N LEU A 42 -0.22 -9.21 14.28
CA LEU A 42 -0.10 -8.13 15.27
C LEU A 42 -0.57 -6.77 14.74
N SER A 43 -0.33 -6.45 13.47
CA SER A 43 -0.72 -5.15 12.88
C SER A 43 -2.21 -5.09 12.53
N VAL A 44 -2.81 -6.20 12.11
CA VAL A 44 -4.24 -6.26 11.79
C VAL A 44 -5.08 -6.13 13.05
N ASP A 45 -4.69 -6.80 14.14
CA ASP A 45 -5.48 -6.88 15.36
C ASP A 45 -5.21 -5.70 16.34
N VAL A 46 -4.10 -4.95 16.16
CA VAL A 46 -3.75 -3.86 17.06
C VAL A 46 -4.78 -2.73 17.00
N SER A 47 -5.19 -2.21 18.14
CA SER A 47 -5.96 -0.95 18.19
C SER A 47 -5.07 0.21 17.76
N PHE A 48 -5.60 1.11 16.94
CA PHE A 48 -4.86 2.26 16.44
C PHE A 48 -4.32 3.14 17.57
N ASP A 49 -5.10 3.31 18.64
CA ASP A 49 -4.77 4.18 19.77
C ASP A 49 -3.54 3.73 20.57
N ILE A 50 -3.14 2.46 20.44
CA ILE A 50 -1.95 1.93 21.12
C ILE A 50 -0.71 1.87 20.23
N ILE A 51 -0.82 2.27 18.96
CA ILE A 51 0.35 2.40 18.05
C ILE A 51 1.11 3.67 18.45
N PRO A 52 2.39 3.57 18.88
CA PRO A 52 3.17 4.75 19.20
C PRO A 52 3.26 5.71 18.02
N VAL A 53 3.01 6.99 18.25
CA VAL A 53 3.05 8.04 17.22
C VAL A 53 4.52 8.38 16.91
N SER A 54 5.07 7.71 15.91
CA SER A 54 6.41 8.01 15.36
C SER A 54 6.47 7.69 13.87
N ILE A 55 7.40 8.33 13.16
CA ILE A 55 7.64 8.10 11.73
C ILE A 55 7.90 6.62 11.47
N GLU A 56 8.80 6.04 12.24
CA GLU A 56 9.25 4.65 12.07
C GLU A 56 8.12 3.66 12.33
N THR A 57 7.39 3.86 13.43
CA THR A 57 6.30 2.94 13.82
C THR A 57 5.16 2.97 12.80
N TYR A 58 4.75 4.16 12.37
CA TYR A 58 3.68 4.30 11.37
C TYR A 58 4.09 3.71 10.03
N LEU A 59 5.31 4.00 9.57
CA LEU A 59 5.82 3.47 8.32
C LEU A 59 5.93 1.94 8.34
N ALA A 60 6.42 1.37 9.44
CA ALA A 60 6.50 -0.09 9.60
C ALA A 60 5.11 -0.75 9.54
N HIS A 61 4.12 -0.19 10.24
CA HIS A 61 2.74 -0.70 10.16
C HIS A 61 2.16 -0.57 8.75
N ILE A 62 2.40 0.54 8.04
CA ILE A 62 1.95 0.71 6.64
C ILE A 62 2.59 -0.37 5.76
N ILE A 63 3.90 -0.60 5.85
CA ILE A 63 4.59 -1.63 5.06
C ILE A 63 4.00 -3.01 5.33
N VAL A 64 3.79 -3.36 6.59
CA VAL A 64 3.20 -4.65 6.97
C VAL A 64 1.78 -4.80 6.43
N LEU A 65 0.94 -3.80 6.61
CA LEU A 65 -0.49 -3.84 6.27
C LEU A 65 -0.76 -3.69 4.77
N ASP A 66 0.04 -2.87 4.06
CA ASP A 66 -0.20 -2.54 2.66
C ASP A 66 0.70 -3.31 1.70
N GLN A 67 1.95 -3.62 2.07
CA GLN A 67 2.90 -4.29 1.19
C GLN A 67 3.02 -5.79 1.50
N PHE A 68 3.34 -6.17 2.74
CA PHE A 68 3.55 -7.58 3.07
C PHE A 68 2.28 -8.43 2.88
N THR A 69 1.10 -7.88 3.15
CA THR A 69 -0.16 -8.57 2.85
C THR A 69 -0.30 -8.87 1.37
N ARG A 70 0.09 -7.94 0.48
CA ARG A 70 0.05 -8.14 -0.97
C ARG A 70 1.06 -9.19 -1.45
N ASN A 71 2.22 -9.28 -0.83
CA ASN A 71 3.20 -10.32 -1.13
C ASN A 71 2.72 -11.69 -0.67
N ILE A 72 2.39 -11.84 0.63
CA ILE A 72 2.08 -13.14 1.24
C ILE A 72 0.76 -13.72 0.74
N TYR A 73 -0.24 -12.88 0.48
CA TYR A 73 -1.58 -13.32 0.10
C TYR A 73 -1.92 -13.02 -1.37
N ARG A 74 -0.94 -13.10 -2.29
CA ARG A 74 -1.21 -12.89 -3.71
C ARG A 74 -2.39 -13.71 -4.21
N ASN A 75 -3.23 -13.09 -5.05
CA ASN A 75 -4.44 -13.70 -5.61
C ASN A 75 -5.47 -14.16 -4.56
N ASN A 76 -5.39 -13.67 -3.34
CA ASN A 76 -6.32 -13.95 -2.27
C ASN A 76 -6.88 -12.63 -1.71
N TYR A 77 -8.15 -12.63 -1.29
CA TYR A 77 -8.79 -11.43 -0.70
C TYR A 77 -8.07 -10.89 0.54
N LYS A 78 -7.33 -11.74 1.24
CA LYS A 78 -6.50 -11.34 2.39
C LYS A 78 -5.40 -10.35 2.01
N SER A 79 -5.03 -10.24 0.73
CA SER A 79 -4.07 -9.23 0.26
C SER A 79 -4.53 -7.79 0.52
N PHE A 80 -5.83 -7.59 0.75
CA PHE A 80 -6.43 -6.27 1.03
C PHE A 80 -6.89 -6.10 2.48
N MET A 81 -6.62 -7.09 3.36
CA MET A 81 -7.13 -7.08 4.75
C MET A 81 -6.60 -5.92 5.58
N GLY A 82 -5.43 -5.39 5.23
CA GLY A 82 -4.77 -4.27 5.92
C GLY A 82 -5.11 -2.89 5.37
N ASP A 83 -5.76 -2.80 4.18
CA ASP A 83 -5.93 -1.54 3.44
C ASP A 83 -6.58 -0.43 4.26
N LYS A 84 -7.67 -0.73 4.96
CA LYS A 84 -8.40 0.25 5.78
C LYS A 84 -7.51 0.85 6.88
N LYS A 85 -6.82 0.00 7.63
CA LYS A 85 -5.95 0.43 8.72
C LYS A 85 -4.71 1.17 8.21
N ALA A 86 -4.08 0.70 7.13
CA ALA A 86 -2.98 1.39 6.50
C ALA A 86 -3.39 2.81 6.05
N LEU A 87 -4.59 2.96 5.50
CA LEU A 87 -5.13 4.27 5.12
C LEU A 87 -5.35 5.19 6.32
N GLU A 88 -5.86 4.68 7.44
CA GLU A 88 -6.01 5.44 8.69
C GLU A 88 -4.65 5.94 9.20
N ILE A 89 -3.62 5.06 9.22
CA ILE A 89 -2.25 5.42 9.61
C ILE A 89 -1.69 6.47 8.66
N THR A 90 -1.90 6.33 7.34
CA THR A 90 -1.47 7.32 6.35
C THR A 90 -2.08 8.71 6.61
N LYS A 91 -3.38 8.79 6.88
CA LYS A 91 -4.05 10.06 7.20
C LYS A 91 -3.48 10.70 8.47
N ASN A 92 -3.19 9.89 9.48
CA ASN A 92 -2.51 10.36 10.69
C ASN A 92 -1.05 10.79 10.42
N SER A 93 -0.34 10.12 9.52
CA SER A 93 1.01 10.52 9.11
C SER A 93 1.02 11.89 8.44
N ILE A 94 0.00 12.20 7.65
CA ILE A 94 -0.19 13.53 7.04
C ILE A 94 -0.45 14.56 8.12
N PHE A 95 -1.35 14.27 9.07
CA PHE A 95 -1.70 15.16 10.17
C PHE A 95 -0.50 15.49 11.08
N ASN A 96 0.43 14.54 11.27
CA ASN A 96 1.62 14.70 12.09
C ASN A 96 2.85 15.19 11.29
N ASP A 97 2.68 15.61 10.05
CA ASP A 97 3.77 16.12 9.18
C ASP A 97 4.92 15.13 8.94
N PHE A 98 4.68 13.81 9.09
CA PHE A 98 5.72 12.78 8.93
C PHE A 98 6.26 12.69 7.48
N ILE A 99 5.45 13.12 6.51
CA ILE A 99 5.80 13.09 5.09
C ILE A 99 6.82 14.18 4.72
N ILE A 100 6.94 15.25 5.49
CA ILE A 100 7.78 16.40 5.17
C ILE A 100 9.27 16.11 5.34
N ASN A 101 9.64 15.28 6.31
CA ASN A 101 11.03 15.11 6.78
C ASN A 101 11.70 13.81 6.32
N SER A 102 10.99 12.96 5.57
CA SER A 102 11.54 11.67 5.17
C SER A 102 12.08 11.73 3.74
N ASN A 103 12.90 10.75 3.39
CA ASN A 103 13.32 10.60 2.00
C ASN A 103 12.11 10.22 1.11
N TYR A 104 12.25 10.43 -0.20
CA TYR A 104 11.13 10.21 -1.14
C TYR A 104 10.61 8.75 -1.19
N TYR A 105 11.43 7.75 -0.83
CA TYR A 105 10.97 6.36 -0.71
C TYR A 105 10.04 6.19 0.49
N TYR A 106 10.40 6.75 1.65
CA TYR A 106 9.55 6.75 2.84
C TYR A 106 8.22 7.43 2.54
N ASN A 107 8.27 8.62 1.93
CA ASN A 107 7.07 9.36 1.53
C ASN A 107 6.20 8.56 0.55
N SER A 108 6.81 7.84 -0.39
CA SER A 108 6.06 7.00 -1.34
C SER A 108 5.26 5.93 -0.60
N PHE A 109 5.85 5.23 0.37
CA PHE A 109 5.14 4.21 1.14
C PHE A 109 4.13 4.81 2.12
N PHE A 110 4.41 5.94 2.75
CA PHE A 110 3.40 6.66 3.55
C PHE A 110 2.15 7.03 2.76
N LEU A 111 2.30 7.41 1.51
CA LEU A 111 1.19 7.86 0.65
C LEU A 111 0.51 6.71 -0.11
N MET A 112 1.16 5.57 -0.24
CA MET A 112 0.69 4.46 -1.07
C MET A 112 -0.72 3.95 -0.71
N PRO A 113 -1.14 3.90 0.58
CA PRO A 113 -2.52 3.54 0.93
C PRO A 113 -3.58 4.49 0.36
N LEU A 114 -3.27 5.77 0.12
CA LEU A 114 -4.19 6.68 -0.58
C LEU A 114 -4.37 6.27 -2.05
N MET A 115 -3.28 5.85 -2.70
CA MET A 115 -3.30 5.35 -4.08
C MET A 115 -4.05 4.02 -4.18
N HIS A 116 -4.04 3.21 -3.14
CA HIS A 116 -4.71 1.90 -3.11
C HIS A 116 -6.19 1.96 -2.71
N SER A 117 -6.67 3.09 -2.22
CA SER A 117 -8.08 3.29 -1.86
C SER A 117 -9.01 3.23 -3.08
N GLU A 118 -10.22 2.71 -2.89
CA GLU A 118 -11.29 2.78 -3.90
C GLU A 118 -12.22 4.01 -3.68
N ASN A 119 -11.80 4.97 -2.85
CA ASN A 119 -12.52 6.23 -2.64
C ASN A 119 -11.81 7.38 -3.37
N ILE A 120 -12.50 8.05 -4.27
CA ILE A 120 -11.94 9.15 -5.08
C ILE A 120 -11.40 10.30 -4.22
N LEU A 121 -12.00 10.58 -3.06
CA LEU A 121 -11.54 11.64 -2.15
C LEU A 121 -10.13 11.37 -1.59
N ASP A 122 -9.77 10.11 -1.40
CA ASP A 122 -8.42 9.73 -0.96
C ASP A 122 -7.39 10.01 -2.06
N HIS A 123 -7.75 9.80 -3.32
CA HIS A 123 -6.91 10.17 -4.45
C HIS A 123 -6.80 11.70 -4.60
N GLU A 124 -7.87 12.43 -4.39
CA GLU A 124 -7.84 13.90 -4.43
C GLU A 124 -6.93 14.48 -3.36
N LEU A 125 -6.98 13.93 -2.15
CA LEU A 125 -6.04 14.25 -1.07
C LEU A 125 -4.60 13.87 -1.46
N GLY A 126 -4.40 12.69 -2.05
CA GLY A 126 -3.08 12.13 -2.34
C GLY A 126 -2.34 12.82 -3.49
N ILE A 127 -3.01 13.17 -4.59
CA ILE A 127 -2.36 13.68 -5.81
C ILE A 127 -1.41 14.86 -5.56
N PRO A 128 -1.80 15.93 -4.84
CA PRO A 128 -0.88 17.04 -4.54
C PRO A 128 0.30 16.60 -3.65
N LEU A 129 0.09 15.66 -2.74
CA LEU A 129 1.13 15.13 -1.87
C LEU A 129 2.14 14.27 -2.65
N PHE A 130 1.67 13.37 -3.51
CA PHE A 130 2.54 12.61 -4.42
C PHE A 130 3.38 13.53 -5.29
N LYS A 131 2.77 14.57 -5.87
CA LYS A 131 3.49 15.54 -6.70
C LYS A 131 4.60 16.26 -5.92
N LYS A 132 4.34 16.62 -4.67
CA LYS A 132 5.27 17.41 -3.84
C LYS A 132 6.37 16.59 -3.20
N TYR A 133 6.07 15.37 -2.75
CA TYR A 133 6.93 14.62 -1.81
C TYR A 133 7.48 13.32 -2.38
N THR A 134 7.13 12.93 -3.61
CA THR A 134 7.65 11.72 -4.25
C THR A 134 8.32 12.03 -5.58
N ASN A 135 8.92 11.01 -6.22
CA ASN A 135 9.49 11.17 -7.53
C ASN A 135 8.41 11.19 -8.64
N GLU A 136 8.78 11.69 -9.81
CA GLU A 136 7.88 11.83 -10.96
C GLU A 136 7.23 10.50 -11.38
N ASN A 137 7.93 9.38 -11.23
CA ASN A 137 7.40 8.08 -11.60
C ASN A 137 6.26 7.64 -10.65
N THR A 138 6.47 7.77 -9.33
CA THR A 138 5.43 7.50 -8.32
C THR A 138 4.21 8.40 -8.53
N TYR A 139 4.42 9.69 -8.80
CA TYR A 139 3.34 10.62 -9.11
C TYR A 139 2.55 10.22 -10.37
N LYS A 140 3.23 9.76 -11.43
CA LYS A 140 2.55 9.25 -12.64
C LYS A 140 1.70 8.01 -12.34
N PHE A 141 2.17 7.11 -11.50
CA PHE A 141 1.38 5.96 -11.05
C PHE A 141 0.15 6.40 -10.23
N ALA A 142 0.31 7.34 -9.31
CA ALA A 142 -0.82 7.87 -8.53
C ALA A 142 -1.91 8.46 -9.44
N LYS A 143 -1.54 9.20 -10.48
CA LYS A 143 -2.51 9.73 -11.47
C LYS A 143 -3.26 8.62 -12.20
N LYS A 144 -2.55 7.58 -12.68
CA LYS A 144 -3.19 6.44 -13.35
C LYS A 144 -4.17 5.72 -12.44
N HIS A 145 -3.82 5.54 -11.17
CA HIS A 145 -4.73 4.95 -10.18
C HIS A 145 -5.98 5.80 -9.98
N LYS A 146 -5.80 7.13 -9.83
CA LYS A 146 -6.93 8.07 -9.74
C LYS A 146 -7.85 7.99 -10.96
N GLU A 147 -7.31 7.90 -12.18
CA GLU A 147 -8.10 7.77 -13.41
C GLU A 147 -8.97 6.50 -13.39
N ILE A 148 -8.45 5.38 -12.89
CA ILE A 148 -9.22 4.14 -12.79
C ILE A 148 -10.38 4.32 -11.80
N ILE A 149 -10.11 4.89 -10.62
CA ILE A 149 -11.16 5.12 -9.62
C ILE A 149 -12.18 6.15 -10.12
N HIS A 150 -11.74 7.18 -10.84
CA HIS A 150 -12.65 8.15 -11.46
C HIS A 150 -13.60 7.48 -12.47
N ASN A 151 -13.08 6.55 -13.30
CA ASN A 151 -13.85 5.92 -14.37
C ASN A 151 -14.75 4.78 -13.85
N PHE A 152 -14.31 3.99 -12.88
CA PHE A 152 -14.98 2.75 -12.47
C PHE A 152 -15.46 2.78 -11.02
N GLY A 153 -15.07 3.75 -10.20
CA GLY A 153 -15.37 3.81 -8.76
C GLY A 153 -14.68 2.71 -7.94
N ARG A 154 -13.89 1.85 -8.59
CA ARG A 154 -13.19 0.71 -8.00
C ARG A 154 -12.06 0.23 -8.89
N TYR A 155 -11.23 -0.69 -8.38
CA TYR A 155 -10.20 -1.35 -9.18
C TYR A 155 -10.77 -2.62 -9.85
N PRO A 156 -11.00 -2.63 -11.19
CA PRO A 156 -11.54 -3.80 -11.90
C PRO A 156 -10.71 -5.07 -11.72
N HIS A 157 -9.37 -4.94 -11.62
CA HIS A 157 -8.48 -6.09 -11.44
C HIS A 157 -8.67 -6.83 -10.11
N ARG A 158 -9.29 -6.19 -9.11
CA ARG A 158 -9.62 -6.81 -7.81
C ARG A 158 -10.93 -7.60 -7.85
N ASN A 159 -11.77 -7.40 -8.88
CA ASN A 159 -13.12 -7.95 -8.90
C ASN A 159 -13.15 -9.48 -8.73
N LYS A 160 -12.30 -10.20 -9.47
CA LYS A 160 -12.22 -11.66 -9.36
C LYS A 160 -11.83 -12.12 -7.95
N ILE A 161 -10.85 -11.46 -7.32
CA ILE A 161 -10.34 -11.80 -6.00
C ILE A 161 -11.37 -11.49 -4.90
N LEU A 162 -12.13 -10.41 -5.08
CA LEU A 162 -13.15 -9.94 -4.14
C LEU A 162 -14.55 -10.48 -4.46
N ASN A 163 -14.66 -11.46 -5.38
CA ASN A 163 -15.92 -12.05 -5.82
C ASN A 163 -16.96 -11.01 -6.27
N ARG A 164 -16.51 -9.97 -6.99
CA ARG A 164 -17.35 -8.91 -7.58
C ARG A 164 -17.56 -9.19 -9.07
N LYS A 165 -18.79 -9.02 -9.54
CA LYS A 165 -19.10 -9.13 -10.98
C LYS A 165 -18.52 -7.90 -11.71
N SER A 166 -17.78 -8.14 -12.79
CA SER A 166 -17.30 -7.07 -13.66
C SER A 166 -18.37 -6.64 -14.66
N THR A 167 -18.36 -5.34 -15.01
CA THR A 167 -19.14 -4.82 -16.16
C THR A 167 -18.43 -5.12 -17.48
N ASP A 168 -19.10 -4.90 -18.61
CA ASP A 168 -18.48 -5.11 -19.93
C ASP A 168 -17.35 -4.11 -20.19
N GLU A 169 -17.50 -2.87 -19.71
CA GLU A 169 -16.44 -1.83 -19.76
C GLU A 169 -15.22 -2.24 -18.95
N GLU A 170 -15.41 -2.76 -17.74
CA GLU A 170 -14.31 -3.26 -16.89
C GLU A 170 -13.61 -4.47 -17.55
N ILE A 171 -14.36 -5.38 -18.18
CA ILE A 171 -13.79 -6.52 -18.92
C ILE A 171 -12.97 -6.03 -20.10
N TYR A 172 -13.44 -5.04 -20.84
CA TYR A 172 -12.68 -4.43 -21.93
C TYR A 172 -11.41 -3.75 -21.40
N PHE A 173 -11.53 -2.92 -20.37
CA PHE A 173 -10.39 -2.24 -19.73
C PHE A 173 -9.31 -3.24 -19.29
N LEU A 174 -9.69 -4.38 -18.69
CA LEU A 174 -8.73 -5.39 -18.21
C LEU A 174 -7.91 -6.08 -19.32
N LYS A 175 -8.26 -5.89 -20.60
CA LYS A 175 -7.49 -6.36 -21.78
C LYS A 175 -6.41 -5.35 -22.21
N LEU A 176 -6.48 -4.11 -21.73
CA LEU A 176 -5.56 -3.05 -22.12
C LEU A 176 -4.24 -3.14 -21.35
N PRO A 177 -3.09 -2.74 -21.96
CA PRO A 177 -1.83 -2.60 -21.23
C PRO A 177 -1.95 -1.62 -20.05
N GLY A 178 -1.35 -1.98 -18.90
CA GLY A 178 -1.37 -1.11 -17.71
C GLY A 178 -2.70 -1.08 -16.94
N SER A 179 -3.61 -2.02 -17.23
CA SER A 179 -4.88 -2.17 -16.50
C SER A 179 -4.73 -2.88 -15.15
N ARG A 180 -3.56 -3.43 -14.86
CA ARG A 180 -3.23 -4.18 -13.63
C ARG A 180 -1.92 -3.66 -13.05
N PHE A 181 -1.87 -3.57 -11.74
CA PHE A 181 -0.71 -3.12 -10.96
C PHE A 181 -0.20 -4.25 -10.08
#